data_993b152ff17aeacaa814ec32a12f71a6
#
_entry.id   993b152ff17aeacaa814ec32a12f71a6
#
_cell.length_a   1.000
_cell.length_b   1.000
_cell.length_c   1.000
_cell.angle_alpha   90.00
_cell.angle_beta   90.00
_cell.angle_gamma   90.00
#
_symmetry.space_group_name_H-M   'P 1'
#
loop_
_entity.id
_entity.type
_entity.pdbx_description
1 polymer ?
#
loop_
_entity_poly.entity_id
_entity_poly.type
_entity_poly.pdbx_seq_one_letter_code
_entity_poly.pdbx_strand_id
1 'polypeptide(L)'
;MPLTIDERIHKAFSKIDFSSTLCVATGYTKGTEGIMRAFDRGYTEVTFSKIAVEVKANEAIIHKEYHLSSADPNIVGVDKIVPVGQTNFIVADQLADIGMEAIHPKAAKPLELANINIRIKNTFEPEHPGTLITKDYVSEIPKIEIVSGTKKVLAIEIHDPMMVGEVGFDLRIMQIFEKFGVSYILKSTNANSITMVVWDNYKSREMIAELELNFYQVTTKRVAIVCVMGTNI
;
A
#
# COMPACT_ATOMS: atom_id res chain seq x y z
N MET A 1 14.57 7.43 -29.49
CA MET A 1 13.60 7.71 -28.43
C MET A 1 14.31 7.60 -27.07
N PRO A 2 13.97 8.41 -26.10
CA PRO A 2 14.50 8.24 -24.75
C PRO A 2 13.97 6.93 -24.17
N LEU A 3 14.84 6.17 -23.47
CA LEU A 3 14.52 4.86 -22.90
C LEU A 3 13.58 4.98 -21.70
N THR A 4 12.65 4.06 -21.54
CA THR A 4 11.85 3.86 -20.33
C THR A 4 12.76 3.45 -19.15
N ILE A 5 12.23 3.50 -17.93
CA ILE A 5 12.98 3.06 -16.73
C ILE A 5 13.34 1.59 -16.86
N ASP A 6 12.40 0.76 -17.29
CA ASP A 6 12.63 -0.68 -17.44
C ASP A 6 13.69 -0.98 -18.50
N GLU A 7 13.65 -0.31 -19.65
CA GLU A 7 14.69 -0.43 -20.68
C GLU A 7 16.07 0.03 -20.20
N ARG A 8 16.13 1.07 -19.35
CA ARG A 8 17.40 1.53 -18.75
C ARG A 8 17.97 0.55 -17.76
N ILE A 9 17.12 0.00 -16.89
CA ILE A 9 17.49 -1.02 -15.91
C ILE A 9 17.99 -2.25 -16.66
N HIS A 10 17.22 -2.74 -17.63
CA HIS A 10 17.64 -3.87 -18.48
C HIS A 10 19.01 -3.62 -19.12
N LYS A 11 19.18 -2.48 -19.79
CA LYS A 11 20.47 -2.13 -20.42
C LYS A 11 21.64 -2.06 -19.44
N ALA A 12 21.38 -1.59 -18.20
CA ALA A 12 22.43 -1.45 -17.19
C ALA A 12 22.80 -2.79 -16.55
N PHE A 13 21.84 -3.67 -16.32
CA PHE A 13 22.03 -4.86 -15.47
C PHE A 13 22.09 -6.18 -16.25
N SER A 14 21.55 -6.28 -17.47
CA SER A 14 21.47 -7.54 -18.25
C SER A 14 22.84 -8.18 -18.58
N LYS A 15 23.93 -7.42 -18.49
CA LYS A 15 25.29 -7.90 -18.80
C LYS A 15 26.18 -8.11 -17.58
N ILE A 16 25.63 -7.92 -16.37
CA ILE A 16 26.40 -8.03 -15.14
C ILE A 16 26.32 -9.46 -14.61
N ASP A 17 27.46 -10.03 -14.31
CA ASP A 17 27.55 -11.29 -13.58
C ASP A 17 27.52 -11.01 -12.07
N PHE A 18 26.38 -11.20 -11.46
CA PHE A 18 26.16 -10.99 -10.03
C PHE A 18 26.78 -12.06 -9.14
N SER A 19 27.28 -13.17 -9.69
CA SER A 19 28.02 -14.17 -8.92
C SER A 19 29.41 -13.66 -8.49
N SER A 20 29.93 -12.70 -9.23
CA SER A 20 31.28 -12.13 -9.04
C SER A 20 31.30 -10.61 -8.82
N THR A 21 30.16 -9.93 -8.96
CA THR A 21 30.10 -8.48 -8.98
C THR A 21 29.12 -7.93 -7.95
N LEU A 22 29.58 -7.06 -7.05
CA LEU A 22 28.75 -6.25 -6.18
C LEU A 22 28.41 -4.93 -6.87
N CYS A 23 27.13 -4.65 -7.06
CA CYS A 23 26.64 -3.42 -7.67
C CYS A 23 26.01 -2.48 -6.64
N VAL A 24 26.30 -1.19 -6.76
CA VAL A 24 25.63 -0.12 -6.02
C VAL A 24 24.87 0.73 -7.01
N ALA A 25 23.55 0.83 -6.84
CA ALA A 25 22.68 1.65 -7.67
C ALA A 25 21.99 2.74 -6.84
N THR A 26 21.88 3.95 -7.40
CA THR A 26 21.12 5.03 -6.75
C THR A 26 19.62 4.84 -6.98
N GLY A 27 18.78 5.23 -6.01
CA GLY A 27 17.35 5.16 -6.14
C GLY A 27 16.74 6.15 -7.14
N TYR A 28 17.48 7.23 -7.46
CA TYR A 28 17.04 8.24 -8.43
C TYR A 28 17.50 7.89 -9.83
N THR A 29 16.55 7.52 -10.67
CA THR A 29 16.81 7.22 -12.08
C THR A 29 16.18 8.30 -12.96
N LYS A 30 16.96 8.94 -13.83
CA LYS A 30 16.45 9.83 -14.87
C LYS A 30 15.72 9.01 -15.91
N GLY A 31 14.41 8.99 -15.89
CA GLY A 31 13.57 8.41 -16.93
C GLY A 31 12.79 9.48 -17.68
N THR A 32 12.30 9.15 -18.86
CA THR A 32 11.37 10.00 -19.63
C THR A 32 10.01 10.08 -18.98
N GLU A 33 9.62 9.03 -18.26
CA GLU A 33 8.39 8.98 -17.50
C GLU A 33 8.42 9.92 -16.28
N GLY A 34 9.62 10.46 -15.96
CA GLY A 34 9.79 11.32 -14.80
C GLY A 34 9.28 10.63 -13.54
N ILE A 35 10.01 9.71 -12.97
CA ILE A 35 9.66 9.04 -11.70
C ILE A 35 9.16 10.05 -10.67
N MET A 36 9.80 11.23 -10.61
CA MET A 36 9.42 12.33 -9.72
C MET A 36 8.02 12.90 -9.99
N ARG A 37 7.43 12.70 -11.18
CA ARG A 37 6.07 13.14 -11.52
C ARG A 37 5.02 12.07 -11.28
N ALA A 38 5.42 10.81 -11.37
CA ALA A 38 4.52 9.66 -11.21
C ALA A 38 4.36 9.20 -9.77
N PHE A 39 5.30 9.57 -8.87
CA PHE A 39 5.30 9.19 -7.47
C PHE A 39 5.62 10.40 -6.61
N ASP A 40 4.86 10.58 -5.55
CA ASP A 40 5.12 11.58 -4.51
C ASP A 40 6.22 11.12 -3.52
N ARG A 41 6.40 9.80 -3.38
CA ARG A 41 7.38 9.16 -2.50
C ARG A 41 7.67 7.73 -2.97
N GLY A 42 8.64 7.05 -2.35
CA GLY A 42 8.95 5.64 -2.61
C GLY A 42 9.79 5.37 -3.86
N TYR A 43 10.44 6.39 -4.46
CA TYR A 43 11.25 6.24 -5.69
C TYR A 43 12.33 5.18 -5.55
N THR A 44 13.06 5.20 -4.45
CA THR A 44 14.14 4.25 -4.18
C THR A 44 13.60 2.84 -4.09
N GLU A 45 12.48 2.64 -3.41
CA GLU A 45 11.84 1.32 -3.29
C GLU A 45 11.34 0.81 -4.65
N VAL A 46 10.78 1.68 -5.49
CA VAL A 46 10.33 1.30 -6.85
C VAL A 46 11.51 0.96 -7.75
N THR A 47 12.58 1.75 -7.74
CA THR A 47 13.78 1.46 -8.52
C THR A 47 14.42 0.14 -8.05
N PHE A 48 14.54 -0.04 -6.75
CA PHE A 48 15.03 -1.27 -6.13
C PHE A 48 14.23 -2.50 -6.55
N SER A 49 12.89 -2.44 -6.49
CA SER A 49 12.05 -3.58 -6.89
C SER A 49 12.19 -3.93 -8.37
N LYS A 50 12.25 -2.93 -9.25
CA LYS A 50 12.47 -3.13 -10.69
C LYS A 50 13.83 -3.77 -10.98
N ILE A 51 14.88 -3.35 -10.28
CA ILE A 51 16.21 -3.98 -10.38
C ILE A 51 16.13 -5.44 -9.91
N ALA A 52 15.52 -5.69 -8.74
CA ALA A 52 15.40 -7.04 -8.20
C ALA A 52 14.67 -8.00 -9.15
N VAL A 53 13.62 -7.51 -9.82
CA VAL A 53 12.89 -8.29 -10.85
C VAL A 53 13.78 -8.56 -12.06
N GLU A 54 14.47 -7.54 -12.58
CA GLU A 54 15.34 -7.67 -13.76
C GLU A 54 16.47 -8.68 -13.54
N VAL A 55 17.10 -8.63 -12.36
CA VAL A 55 18.22 -9.54 -12.05
C VAL A 55 17.74 -10.90 -11.49
N LYS A 56 16.43 -11.11 -11.37
CA LYS A 56 15.83 -12.32 -10.78
C LYS A 56 16.41 -12.63 -9.40
N ALA A 57 16.40 -11.60 -8.54
CA ALA A 57 16.94 -11.70 -7.18
C ALA A 57 16.28 -12.83 -6.38
N ASN A 58 17.04 -13.50 -5.54
CA ASN A 58 16.51 -14.54 -4.66
C ASN A 58 15.62 -13.96 -3.55
N GLU A 59 15.96 -12.78 -3.05
CA GLU A 59 15.24 -12.05 -2.00
C GLU A 59 15.49 -10.55 -2.15
N ALA A 60 14.48 -9.74 -1.83
CA ALA A 60 14.55 -8.29 -1.80
C ALA A 60 14.59 -7.83 -0.33
N ILE A 61 15.73 -7.30 0.13
CA ILE A 61 15.92 -6.89 1.53
C ILE A 61 15.82 -5.38 1.64
N ILE A 62 14.94 -4.90 2.53
CA ILE A 62 14.73 -3.48 2.81
C ILE A 62 15.13 -3.20 4.25
N HIS A 63 16.05 -2.25 4.45
CA HIS A 63 16.45 -1.78 5.76
C HIS A 63 15.64 -0.54 6.15
N LYS A 64 15.01 -0.60 7.30
CA LYS A 64 14.26 0.50 7.93
C LYS A 64 14.79 0.76 9.35
N GLU A 65 14.27 1.81 9.98
CA GLU A 65 14.67 2.18 11.34
C GLU A 65 14.00 1.32 12.41
N TYR A 66 12.95 0.56 12.05
CA TYR A 66 12.17 -0.28 12.97
C TYR A 66 11.84 -1.61 12.30
N HIS A 67 11.54 -2.62 13.12
CA HIS A 67 10.91 -3.85 12.65
C HIS A 67 9.46 -3.59 12.22
N LEU A 68 8.95 -4.37 11.28
CA LEU A 68 7.50 -4.48 11.13
C LEU A 68 6.95 -5.17 12.39
N SER A 69 6.05 -4.48 13.08
CA SER A 69 5.62 -4.86 14.43
C SER A 69 4.11 -5.07 14.51
N SER A 70 3.68 -5.74 15.57
CA SER A 70 2.27 -6.07 15.83
C SER A 70 1.35 -4.84 15.99
N ALA A 71 1.91 -3.65 16.21
CA ALA A 71 1.20 -2.37 16.23
C ALA A 71 2.17 -1.22 15.98
N ASP A 72 1.64 0.01 15.79
CA ASP A 72 2.47 1.23 15.69
C ASP A 72 3.09 1.58 17.05
N PRO A 73 4.43 1.54 17.19
CA PRO A 73 5.13 1.85 18.44
C PRO A 73 4.85 3.28 18.96
N ASN A 74 4.57 4.23 18.07
CA ASN A 74 4.25 5.60 18.44
C ASN A 74 2.88 5.75 19.10
N ILE A 75 1.99 4.77 18.90
CA ILE A 75 0.64 4.77 19.49
C ILE A 75 0.60 3.97 20.78
N VAL A 76 1.19 2.77 20.78
CA VAL A 76 1.03 1.84 21.91
C VAL A 76 2.24 1.76 22.83
N GLY A 77 3.40 2.27 22.41
CA GLY A 77 4.68 2.16 23.10
C GLY A 77 5.52 0.98 22.62
N VAL A 78 6.85 1.16 22.59
CA VAL A 78 7.81 0.15 22.07
C VAL A 78 7.85 -1.12 22.91
N ASP A 79 7.54 -1.02 24.19
CA ASP A 79 7.51 -2.14 25.16
C ASP A 79 6.30 -3.07 24.98
N LYS A 80 5.30 -2.65 24.21
CA LYS A 80 4.04 -3.39 23.99
C LYS A 80 3.92 -4.04 22.60
N ILE A 81 4.90 -3.85 21.75
CA ILE A 81 4.91 -4.41 20.41
C ILE A 81 5.80 -5.64 20.31
N VAL A 82 5.45 -6.51 19.37
CA VAL A 82 6.25 -7.68 19.02
C VAL A 82 6.59 -7.61 17.54
N PRO A 83 7.87 -7.82 17.16
CA PRO A 83 8.23 -7.93 15.75
C PRO A 83 7.46 -9.07 15.06
N VAL A 84 6.94 -8.79 13.87
CA VAL A 84 6.28 -9.80 13.03
C VAL A 84 7.39 -10.60 12.32
N GLY A 85 7.45 -11.90 12.56
CA GLY A 85 8.49 -12.74 11.94
C GLY A 85 8.21 -13.05 10.47
N GLN A 86 6.94 -13.33 10.14
CA GLN A 86 6.52 -13.64 8.78
C GLN A 86 5.08 -13.21 8.53
N THR A 87 4.80 -12.76 7.29
CA THR A 87 3.46 -12.42 6.82
C THR A 87 3.41 -12.59 5.28
N ASN A 88 2.32 -12.17 4.64
CA ASN A 88 2.16 -12.25 3.19
C ASN A 88 1.90 -10.87 2.53
N PHE A 89 1.90 -10.84 1.19
CA PHE A 89 1.68 -9.61 0.42
C PHE A 89 0.28 -9.02 0.66
N ILE A 90 -0.75 -9.83 0.91
CA ILE A 90 -2.11 -9.33 1.18
C ILE A 90 -2.14 -8.49 2.45
N VAL A 91 -1.50 -8.96 3.53
CA VAL A 91 -1.39 -8.20 4.77
C VAL A 91 -0.54 -6.93 4.58
N ALA A 92 0.56 -7.02 3.81
CA ALA A 92 1.39 -5.86 3.49
C ALA A 92 0.62 -4.78 2.70
N ASP A 93 -0.23 -5.17 1.75
CA ASP A 93 -1.08 -4.25 0.99
C ASP A 93 -2.15 -3.58 1.90
N GLN A 94 -2.77 -4.35 2.78
CA GLN A 94 -3.74 -3.81 3.76
C GLN A 94 -3.09 -2.80 4.71
N LEU A 95 -1.85 -3.04 5.16
CA LEU A 95 -1.10 -2.10 5.97
C LEU A 95 -0.83 -0.79 5.23
N ALA A 96 -0.50 -0.87 3.94
CA ALA A 96 -0.26 0.31 3.12
C ALA A 96 -1.53 1.17 2.96
N ASP A 97 -2.69 0.56 2.77
CA ASP A 97 -3.98 1.25 2.64
C ASP A 97 -4.34 2.09 3.88
N ILE A 98 -3.95 1.64 5.06
CA ILE A 98 -4.22 2.36 6.33
C ILE A 98 -3.05 3.23 6.79
N GLY A 99 -2.01 3.38 5.96
CA GLY A 99 -0.88 4.27 6.21
C GLY A 99 0.22 3.73 7.12
N MET A 100 0.20 2.44 7.46
CA MET A 100 1.29 1.72 8.11
C MET A 100 2.10 0.94 7.07
N GLU A 101 2.81 1.67 6.22
CA GLU A 101 3.44 1.13 5.03
C GLU A 101 4.75 0.39 5.36
N ALA A 102 4.76 -0.92 5.20
CA ALA A 102 5.96 -1.74 5.28
C ALA A 102 6.87 -1.52 4.06
N ILE A 103 6.26 -1.48 2.88
CA ILE A 103 6.87 -1.19 1.58
C ILE A 103 5.85 -0.45 0.73
N HIS A 104 6.31 0.44 -0.14
CA HIS A 104 5.43 1.16 -1.06
C HIS A 104 4.71 0.17 -2.01
N PRO A 105 3.36 0.22 -2.18
CA PRO A 105 2.60 -0.75 -2.97
C PRO A 105 3.09 -0.93 -4.40
N LYS A 106 3.52 0.18 -5.05
CA LYS A 106 4.10 0.14 -6.39
C LYS A 106 5.47 -0.55 -6.46
N ALA A 107 6.14 -0.74 -5.33
CA ALA A 107 7.37 -1.52 -5.23
C ALA A 107 7.08 -2.98 -4.86
N ALA A 108 6.10 -3.24 -3.99
CA ALA A 108 5.69 -4.59 -3.61
C ALA A 108 5.13 -5.39 -4.78
N LYS A 109 4.25 -4.78 -5.58
CA LYS A 109 3.54 -5.47 -6.67
C LYS A 109 4.43 -6.15 -7.71
N PRO A 110 5.48 -5.51 -8.29
CA PRO A 110 6.40 -6.20 -9.19
C PRO A 110 7.11 -7.40 -8.55
N LEU A 111 7.48 -7.30 -7.26
CA LEU A 111 8.14 -8.39 -6.53
C LEU A 111 7.18 -9.56 -6.31
N GLU A 112 5.93 -9.29 -5.91
CA GLU A 112 4.87 -10.30 -5.78
C GLU A 112 4.64 -11.05 -7.09
N LEU A 113 4.48 -10.32 -8.21
CA LEU A 113 4.26 -10.90 -9.53
C LEU A 113 5.44 -11.74 -10.01
N ALA A 114 6.66 -11.35 -9.65
CA ALA A 114 7.88 -12.09 -9.95
C ALA A 114 8.18 -13.22 -8.95
N ASN A 115 7.34 -13.39 -7.93
CA ASN A 115 7.52 -14.35 -6.83
C ASN A 115 8.86 -14.16 -6.09
N ILE A 116 9.26 -12.92 -5.87
CA ILE A 116 10.45 -12.55 -5.11
C ILE A 116 10.02 -12.16 -3.70
N ASN A 117 10.53 -12.86 -2.71
CA ASN A 117 10.23 -12.57 -1.31
C ASN A 117 10.83 -11.23 -0.87
N ILE A 118 10.17 -10.57 0.07
CA ILE A 118 10.66 -9.33 0.67
C ILE A 118 11.04 -9.59 2.12
N ARG A 119 12.18 -9.05 2.55
CA ARG A 119 12.58 -9.05 3.95
C ARG A 119 12.73 -7.63 4.45
N ILE A 120 12.00 -7.29 5.50
CA ILE A 120 12.12 -6.02 6.21
C ILE A 120 13.04 -6.22 7.40
N LYS A 121 14.13 -5.46 7.48
CA LYS A 121 15.10 -5.51 8.59
C LYS A 121 15.23 -4.17 9.28
N ASN A 122 15.43 -4.20 10.60
CA ASN A 122 15.85 -3.04 11.34
C ASN A 122 17.36 -2.83 11.13
N THR A 123 17.75 -1.66 10.65
CA THR A 123 19.17 -1.30 10.41
C THR A 123 19.99 -1.33 11.70
N PHE A 124 19.38 -1.04 12.83
CA PHE A 124 20.06 -0.97 14.13
C PHE A 124 20.14 -2.32 14.85
N GLU A 125 19.49 -3.34 14.30
CA GLU A 125 19.51 -4.72 14.82
C GLU A 125 19.83 -5.71 13.69
N PRO A 126 21.05 -5.67 13.13
CA PRO A 126 21.40 -6.42 11.92
C PRO A 126 21.33 -7.94 12.10
N GLU A 127 21.52 -8.44 13.32
CA GLU A 127 21.45 -9.87 13.64
C GLU A 127 20.01 -10.40 13.71
N HIS A 128 19.04 -9.51 13.90
CA HIS A 128 17.62 -9.93 13.91
C HIS A 128 17.20 -10.36 12.51
N PRO A 129 16.49 -11.52 12.36
CA PRO A 129 16.09 -12.03 11.03
C PRO A 129 15.14 -11.10 10.26
N GLY A 130 14.47 -10.16 10.96
CA GLY A 130 13.49 -9.26 10.38
C GLY A 130 12.15 -9.95 10.08
N THR A 131 11.33 -9.31 9.26
CA THR A 131 10.04 -9.83 8.79
C THR A 131 10.17 -10.34 7.37
N LEU A 132 9.81 -11.60 7.13
CA LEU A 132 9.73 -12.19 5.80
C LEU A 132 8.31 -12.05 5.25
N ILE A 133 8.17 -11.42 4.07
CA ILE A 133 6.91 -11.29 3.33
C ILE A 133 6.97 -12.22 2.13
N THR A 134 6.06 -13.18 2.06
CA THR A 134 5.98 -14.17 0.97
C THR A 134 4.58 -14.20 0.37
N LYS A 135 4.44 -14.84 -0.78
CA LYS A 135 3.16 -14.94 -1.47
C LYS A 135 2.17 -15.85 -0.75
N ASP A 136 2.63 -17.00 -0.31
CA ASP A 136 1.75 -18.12 0.07
C ASP A 136 1.74 -18.37 1.59
N TYR A 137 2.36 -17.51 2.39
CA TYR A 137 2.36 -17.70 3.84
C TYR A 137 0.96 -17.53 4.43
N VAL A 138 0.56 -18.53 5.19
CA VAL A 138 -0.63 -18.53 6.05
C VAL A 138 -0.22 -19.09 7.40
N SER A 139 -0.57 -18.42 8.49
CA SER A 139 -0.28 -18.90 9.84
C SER A 139 -0.97 -20.25 10.11
N GLU A 140 -0.26 -21.20 10.71
CA GLU A 140 -0.81 -22.53 11.05
C GLU A 140 -1.95 -22.45 12.05
N ILE A 141 -1.94 -21.43 12.90
CA ILE A 141 -2.99 -21.19 13.90
C ILE A 141 -3.68 -19.85 13.64
N PRO A 142 -5.00 -19.75 13.84
CA PRO A 142 -5.70 -18.49 13.80
C PRO A 142 -5.11 -17.50 14.82
N LYS A 143 -4.69 -16.34 14.35
CA LYS A 143 -4.14 -15.29 15.22
C LYS A 143 -4.22 -13.91 14.57
N ILE A 144 -4.34 -12.90 15.41
CA ILE A 144 -4.12 -11.52 15.02
C ILE A 144 -2.61 -11.29 14.96
N GLU A 145 -2.10 -10.87 13.82
CA GLU A 145 -0.68 -10.57 13.62
C GLU A 145 -0.39 -9.10 13.85
N ILE A 146 -1.27 -8.23 13.33
CA ILE A 146 -1.08 -6.78 13.40
C ILE A 146 -2.40 -6.09 13.71
N VAL A 147 -2.32 -5.07 14.56
CA VAL A 147 -3.42 -4.11 14.79
C VAL A 147 -2.91 -2.73 14.41
N SER A 148 -3.57 -2.09 13.48
CA SER A 148 -3.21 -0.76 13.02
C SER A 148 -4.45 0.12 12.86
N GLY A 149 -4.25 1.43 12.68
CA GLY A 149 -5.38 2.32 12.47
C GLY A 149 -4.98 3.77 12.23
N THR A 150 -5.97 4.56 11.87
CA THR A 150 -5.77 5.99 11.62
C THR A 150 -7.00 6.81 12.03
N LYS A 151 -6.75 8.08 12.41
CA LYS A 151 -7.78 9.08 12.72
C LYS A 151 -7.93 10.13 11.60
N LYS A 152 -7.16 10.02 10.53
CA LYS A 152 -7.10 11.02 9.43
C LYS A 152 -8.05 10.66 8.29
N VAL A 153 -9.26 10.23 8.61
CA VAL A 153 -10.22 9.72 7.62
C VAL A 153 -11.62 10.30 7.83
N LEU A 154 -12.36 10.35 6.72
CA LEU A 154 -13.75 10.75 6.63
C LEU A 154 -14.60 9.56 6.20
N ALA A 155 -15.69 9.29 6.92
CA ALA A 155 -16.76 8.44 6.43
C ALA A 155 -17.76 9.30 5.66
N ILE A 156 -18.07 8.89 4.44
CA ILE A 156 -19.04 9.51 3.54
C ILE A 156 -20.16 8.51 3.34
N GLU A 157 -21.35 8.85 3.79
CA GLU A 157 -22.55 8.07 3.56
C GLU A 157 -23.42 8.75 2.51
N ILE A 158 -23.71 8.05 1.44
CA ILE A 158 -24.64 8.46 0.39
C ILE A 158 -25.90 7.64 0.57
N HIS A 159 -27.00 8.29 0.93
CA HIS A 159 -28.30 7.69 1.09
C HIS A 159 -29.23 8.16 -0.01
N ASP A 160 -29.89 7.22 -0.70
CA ASP A 160 -30.90 7.52 -1.71
C ASP A 160 -31.98 6.40 -1.74
N PRO A 161 -33.24 6.73 -1.42
CA PRO A 161 -34.31 5.75 -1.49
C PRO A 161 -34.51 5.12 -2.88
N MET A 162 -34.12 5.84 -3.95
CA MET A 162 -34.23 5.36 -5.33
C MET A 162 -33.11 4.41 -5.73
N MET A 163 -32.08 4.20 -4.89
CA MET A 163 -30.97 3.29 -5.16
C MET A 163 -31.42 1.84 -5.27
N VAL A 164 -32.53 1.47 -4.59
CA VAL A 164 -33.03 0.10 -4.55
C VAL A 164 -33.46 -0.35 -5.94
N GLY A 165 -32.80 -1.36 -6.50
CA GLY A 165 -33.07 -1.90 -7.83
C GLY A 165 -32.56 -1.07 -9.01
N GLU A 166 -31.87 0.05 -8.76
CA GLU A 166 -31.26 0.87 -9.80
C GLU A 166 -29.89 0.31 -10.21
N VAL A 167 -29.75 -0.01 -11.50
CA VAL A 167 -28.48 -0.47 -12.06
C VAL A 167 -27.55 0.72 -12.33
N GLY A 168 -26.29 0.61 -11.89
CA GLY A 168 -25.28 1.64 -12.16
C GLY A 168 -25.24 2.80 -11.16
N PHE A 169 -26.01 2.76 -10.07
CA PHE A 169 -25.95 3.80 -9.04
C PHE A 169 -24.51 3.98 -8.50
N ASP A 170 -23.85 2.89 -8.17
CA ASP A 170 -22.47 2.88 -7.71
C ASP A 170 -21.49 3.45 -8.75
N LEU A 171 -21.71 3.17 -10.03
CA LEU A 171 -20.89 3.69 -11.12
C LEU A 171 -20.85 5.23 -11.12
N ARG A 172 -21.98 5.88 -10.92
CA ARG A 172 -22.06 7.36 -10.85
C ARG A 172 -21.21 7.93 -9.72
N ILE A 173 -21.22 7.26 -8.56
CA ILE A 173 -20.37 7.64 -7.43
C ILE A 173 -18.90 7.47 -7.80
N MET A 174 -18.52 6.32 -8.36
CA MET A 174 -17.13 6.02 -8.71
C MET A 174 -16.60 6.91 -9.82
N GLN A 175 -17.42 7.41 -10.73
CA GLN A 175 -17.02 8.41 -11.73
C GLN A 175 -16.62 9.74 -11.07
N ILE A 176 -17.28 10.14 -9.99
CA ILE A 176 -16.88 11.34 -9.22
C ILE A 176 -15.56 11.08 -8.50
N PHE A 177 -15.39 9.91 -7.87
CA PHE A 177 -14.12 9.51 -7.26
C PHE A 177 -12.96 9.56 -8.26
N GLU A 178 -13.15 9.01 -9.47
CA GLU A 178 -12.18 9.04 -10.55
C GLU A 178 -11.85 10.48 -10.99
N LYS A 179 -12.87 11.33 -11.20
CA LYS A 179 -12.71 12.74 -11.58
C LYS A 179 -11.77 13.50 -10.65
N PHE A 180 -11.85 13.24 -9.34
CA PHE A 180 -11.01 13.91 -8.33
C PHE A 180 -9.74 13.13 -7.99
N GLY A 181 -9.56 11.92 -8.54
CA GLY A 181 -8.41 11.05 -8.24
C GLY A 181 -8.36 10.65 -6.76
N VAL A 182 -9.50 10.36 -6.16
CA VAL A 182 -9.64 9.90 -4.78
C VAL A 182 -9.94 8.40 -4.78
N SER A 183 -9.20 7.63 -3.96
CA SER A 183 -9.50 6.24 -3.65
C SER A 183 -10.19 6.14 -2.30
N TYR A 184 -10.98 5.09 -2.10
CA TYR A 184 -11.53 4.74 -0.79
C TYR A 184 -10.67 3.67 -0.11
N ILE A 185 -10.64 3.70 1.23
CA ILE A 185 -9.99 2.68 2.07
C ILE A 185 -10.97 1.53 2.35
N LEU A 186 -12.23 1.89 2.61
CA LEU A 186 -13.29 0.95 2.93
C LEU A 186 -14.56 1.38 2.21
N LYS A 187 -15.33 0.39 1.75
CA LYS A 187 -16.65 0.59 1.16
C LYS A 187 -17.61 -0.45 1.72
N SER A 188 -18.79 -0.01 2.12
CA SER A 188 -19.90 -0.85 2.55
C SER A 188 -21.17 -0.39 1.88
N THR A 189 -22.01 -1.33 1.46
CA THR A 189 -23.28 -1.05 0.78
C THR A 189 -24.42 -1.79 1.45
N ASN A 190 -25.57 -1.17 1.48
CA ASN A 190 -26.83 -1.81 1.78
C ASN A 190 -27.88 -1.42 0.74
N ALA A 191 -29.16 -1.69 1.00
CA ALA A 191 -30.24 -1.52 0.00
C ALA A 191 -30.39 -0.07 -0.50
N ASN A 192 -30.14 0.93 0.34
CA ASN A 192 -30.44 2.34 0.06
C ASN A 192 -29.33 3.29 0.52
N SER A 193 -28.16 2.79 0.93
CA SER A 193 -27.01 3.62 1.25
C SER A 193 -25.67 2.97 0.90
N ILE A 194 -24.71 3.79 0.58
CA ILE A 194 -23.33 3.42 0.36
C ILE A 194 -22.47 4.25 1.29
N THR A 195 -21.68 3.59 2.13
CA THR A 195 -20.70 4.24 2.99
C THR A 195 -19.31 3.97 2.49
N MET A 196 -18.53 5.02 2.32
CA MET A 196 -17.12 4.96 1.93
C MET A 196 -16.27 5.70 2.93
N VAL A 197 -15.07 5.19 3.18
CA VAL A 197 -14.09 5.86 4.02
C VAL A 197 -12.90 6.26 3.17
N VAL A 198 -12.53 7.53 3.24
CA VAL A 198 -11.46 8.16 2.46
C VAL A 198 -10.48 8.91 3.38
N TRP A 199 -9.27 9.14 2.90
CA TRP A 199 -8.32 10.01 3.58
C TRP A 199 -8.85 11.45 3.63
N ASP A 200 -8.75 12.11 4.80
CA ASP A 200 -9.12 13.53 4.98
C ASP A 200 -8.03 14.43 4.37
N ASN A 201 -8.24 14.85 3.13
CA ASN A 201 -7.38 15.78 2.41
C ASN A 201 -8.20 16.74 1.54
N TYR A 202 -7.54 17.70 0.87
CA TYR A 202 -8.25 18.70 0.07
C TYR A 202 -9.06 18.09 -1.09
N LYS A 203 -8.51 17.07 -1.79
CA LYS A 203 -9.20 16.41 -2.91
C LYS A 203 -10.47 15.70 -2.47
N SER A 204 -10.43 15.00 -1.35
CA SER A 204 -11.61 14.32 -0.82
C SER A 204 -12.69 15.30 -0.39
N ARG A 205 -12.32 16.49 0.10
CA ARG A 205 -13.29 17.54 0.45
C ARG A 205 -13.94 18.17 -0.78
N GLU A 206 -13.17 18.43 -1.84
CA GLU A 206 -13.72 18.90 -3.13
C GLU A 206 -14.64 17.85 -3.76
N MET A 207 -14.26 16.58 -3.70
CA MET A 207 -15.10 15.47 -4.16
C MET A 207 -16.42 15.37 -3.37
N ILE A 208 -16.39 15.55 -2.05
CA ILE A 208 -17.59 15.51 -1.21
C ILE A 208 -18.55 16.62 -1.63
N ALA A 209 -18.08 17.82 -1.89
CA ALA A 209 -18.93 18.91 -2.37
C ALA A 209 -19.61 18.58 -3.72
N GLU A 210 -18.92 17.87 -4.61
CA GLU A 210 -19.52 17.39 -5.87
C GLU A 210 -20.55 16.28 -5.62
N LEU A 211 -20.31 15.37 -4.67
CA LEU A 211 -21.29 14.35 -4.29
C LEU A 211 -22.57 14.98 -3.73
N GLU A 212 -22.45 16.00 -2.87
CA GLU A 212 -23.57 16.72 -2.28
C GLU A 212 -24.47 17.39 -3.34
N LEU A 213 -23.89 17.77 -4.49
CA LEU A 213 -24.64 18.36 -5.61
C LEU A 213 -25.38 17.33 -6.47
N ASN A 214 -24.92 16.07 -6.46
CA ASN A 214 -25.38 15.03 -7.40
C ASN A 214 -26.24 13.95 -6.77
N PHE A 215 -26.28 13.83 -5.44
CA PHE A 215 -27.01 12.79 -4.75
C PHE A 215 -28.00 13.35 -3.72
N TYR A 216 -29.05 12.58 -3.45
CA TYR A 216 -30.17 13.01 -2.62
C TYR A 216 -29.77 13.43 -1.21
N GLN A 217 -28.92 12.61 -0.55
CA GLN A 217 -28.42 12.92 0.78
C GLN A 217 -26.99 12.39 0.93
N VAL A 218 -26.08 13.27 1.25
CA VAL A 218 -24.68 12.95 1.56
C VAL A 218 -24.36 13.41 2.98
N THR A 219 -23.89 12.49 3.81
CA THR A 219 -23.49 12.79 5.20
C THR A 219 -22.01 12.47 5.36
N THR A 220 -21.27 13.40 5.95
CA THR A 220 -19.82 13.23 6.19
C THR A 220 -19.51 13.30 7.67
N LYS A 221 -18.70 12.37 8.18
CA LYS A 221 -18.23 12.33 9.57
C LYS A 221 -16.74 12.05 9.64
N ARG A 222 -16.03 12.73 10.53
CA ARG A 222 -14.67 12.32 10.91
C ARG A 222 -14.75 11.07 11.77
N VAL A 223 -13.99 10.08 11.40
CA VAL A 223 -13.94 8.78 12.10
C VAL A 223 -12.50 8.33 12.32
N ALA A 224 -12.33 7.30 13.13
CA ALA A 224 -11.11 6.53 13.21
C ALA A 224 -11.37 5.13 12.66
N ILE A 225 -10.40 4.57 11.96
CA ILE A 225 -10.39 3.16 11.57
C ILE A 225 -9.41 2.43 12.48
N VAL A 226 -9.80 1.26 12.94
CA VAL A 226 -8.92 0.26 13.52
C VAL A 226 -9.05 -1.00 12.68
N CYS A 227 -7.93 -1.47 12.16
CA CYS A 227 -7.83 -2.68 11.36
C CYS A 227 -7.12 -3.77 12.15
N VAL A 228 -7.67 -4.95 12.12
CA VAL A 228 -7.12 -6.17 12.67
C VAL A 228 -6.73 -7.06 11.50
N MET A 229 -5.47 -7.44 11.42
CA MET A 229 -4.92 -8.14 10.27
C MET A 229 -4.18 -9.39 10.69
N GLY A 230 -4.23 -10.39 9.84
CA GLY A 230 -3.50 -11.64 9.97
C GLY A 230 -3.70 -12.48 8.72
N THR A 231 -2.80 -13.42 8.51
CA THR A 231 -2.87 -14.33 7.36
C THR A 231 -3.86 -15.47 7.58
N ASN A 232 -4.30 -15.68 8.82
CA ASN A 232 -5.30 -16.67 9.24
C ASN A 232 -6.09 -16.08 10.43
N ILE A 233 -7.20 -15.36 10.15
CA ILE A 233 -8.11 -14.75 11.13
C ILE A 233 -9.56 -15.06 10.77
#